data_0705f3bcc8540f88c7a1b34dbb764a32
#
_entry.id   0705f3bcc8540f88c7a1b34dbb764a32
#
_cell.length_a   1.000
_cell.length_b   1.000
_cell.length_c   1.000
_cell.angle_alpha   90.00
_cell.angle_beta   90.00
_cell.angle_gamma   90.00
#
_symmetry.space_group_name_H-M   'P 1'
#
loop_
_entity.id
_entity.type
_entity.pdbx_description
1 polymer ?
#
loop_
_entity_poly.entity_id
_entity_poly.type
_entity_poly.pdbx_seq_one_letter_code
_entity_poly.pdbx_strand_id
1 'polypeptide(L)'
;MAKYTELYSEYLASGGTVPTAAFAEVSDDFEDLFTAYYCDREIGVETEELFAIKLNLRAAMVCPLYKARIAAYDGVLGKVGAASKVRTFNAGAQSGDVTVLPINSVSAQPNSKTSTAAYTNTETIEGETPDEALRLEEFYRKKVHDVKLQCLQEFENLFMRVY
;
A
#
# COMPACT_ATOMS: atom_id res chain seq x y z
N MET A 1 35.11 18.83 28.38
CA MET A 1 33.80 19.01 27.76
C MET A 1 32.90 17.96 28.34
N ALA A 2 31.85 18.34 29.05
CA ALA A 2 30.87 17.40 29.53
C ALA A 2 30.14 16.84 28.30
N LYS A 3 30.21 15.53 28.08
CA LYS A 3 29.50 14.85 27.02
C LYS A 3 28.06 14.85 27.47
N TYR A 4 27.23 15.64 26.81
CA TYR A 4 25.81 15.65 27.08
C TYR A 4 25.26 14.30 26.54
N THR A 5 24.92 13.45 27.47
CA THR A 5 24.30 12.17 27.16
C THR A 5 22.92 12.19 27.77
N GLU A 6 21.93 12.45 26.95
CA GLU A 6 20.52 12.40 27.34
C GLU A 6 19.81 11.33 26.55
N LEU A 7 19.00 10.56 27.23
CA LEU A 7 18.13 9.60 26.56
C LEU A 7 16.98 10.32 25.89
N TYR A 8 16.50 9.78 24.79
CA TYR A 8 15.34 10.36 24.09
C TYR A 8 14.09 10.40 24.99
N SER A 9 13.92 9.44 25.87
CA SER A 9 12.86 9.44 26.88
C SER A 9 12.97 10.61 27.86
N GLU A 10 14.17 11.00 28.25
CA GLU A 10 14.42 12.15 29.13
C GLU A 10 14.15 13.46 28.38
N TYR A 11 14.57 13.56 27.12
CA TYR A 11 14.24 14.68 26.24
C TYR A 11 12.72 14.90 26.11
N LEU A 12 11.95 13.83 25.92
CA LEU A 12 10.49 13.92 25.87
C LEU A 12 9.90 14.38 27.23
N ALA A 13 10.43 13.86 28.33
CA ALA A 13 9.99 14.23 29.68
C ALA A 13 10.30 15.70 30.03
N SER A 14 11.39 16.27 29.47
CA SER A 14 11.73 17.69 29.61
C SER A 14 10.86 18.62 28.76
N GLY A 15 9.98 18.09 27.93
CA GLY A 15 9.13 18.86 27.01
C GLY A 15 9.76 19.12 25.65
N GLY A 16 10.67 18.26 25.23
CA GLY A 16 11.34 18.33 23.94
C GLY A 16 10.37 18.37 22.77
N THR A 17 10.72 19.11 21.73
CA THR A 17 9.85 19.30 20.56
C THR A 17 9.96 18.13 19.58
N VAL A 18 8.83 17.51 19.26
CA VAL A 18 8.72 16.42 18.29
C VAL A 18 7.97 16.92 17.04
N PRO A 19 8.37 16.54 15.82
CA PRO A 19 7.70 16.93 14.58
C PRO A 19 6.42 16.10 14.35
N THR A 20 5.47 16.19 15.28
CA THR A 20 4.21 15.43 15.27
C THR A 20 3.45 15.55 13.94
N ALA A 21 3.40 16.75 13.34
CA ALA A 21 2.73 16.96 12.07
C ALA A 21 3.39 16.17 10.92
N ALA A 22 4.71 16.12 10.88
CA ALA A 22 5.45 15.37 9.86
C ALA A 22 5.32 13.85 10.08
N PHE A 23 5.32 13.41 11.33
CA PHE A 23 5.14 12.01 11.69
C PHE A 23 3.73 11.50 11.36
N ALA A 24 2.69 12.29 11.64
CA ALA A 24 1.31 11.99 11.26
C ALA A 24 1.12 11.89 9.74
N GLU A 25 1.96 12.53 8.95
CA GLU A 25 1.96 12.34 7.49
C GLU A 25 2.37 10.94 7.05
N VAL A 26 3.22 10.26 7.82
CA VAL A 26 3.64 8.88 7.51
C VAL A 26 2.54 7.90 7.88
N SER A 27 2.07 7.95 9.13
CA SER A 27 0.92 7.21 9.65
C SER A 27 0.57 7.72 11.05
N ASP A 28 -0.67 7.48 11.47
CA ASP A 28 -1.18 7.93 12.77
C ASP A 28 -0.42 7.31 13.96
N ASP A 29 0.14 6.12 13.78
CA ASP A 29 0.90 5.37 14.78
C ASP A 29 2.43 5.59 14.71
N PHE A 30 2.91 6.43 13.78
CA PHE A 30 4.35 6.56 13.53
C PHE A 30 5.10 7.22 14.68
N GLU A 31 4.51 8.19 15.35
CA GLU A 31 5.10 8.86 16.52
C GLU A 31 5.30 7.88 17.69
N ASP A 32 4.31 7.03 17.94
CA ASP A 32 4.40 6.00 18.97
C ASP A 32 5.48 4.98 18.64
N LEU A 33 5.57 4.56 17.38
CA LEU A 33 6.62 3.65 16.89
C LEU A 33 8.00 4.29 17.02
N PHE A 34 8.12 5.56 16.68
CA PHE A 34 9.37 6.30 16.79
C PHE A 34 9.83 6.40 18.26
N THR A 35 8.90 6.76 19.15
CA THR A 35 9.16 6.83 20.59
C THR A 35 9.56 5.46 21.14
N ALA A 36 8.84 4.40 20.81
CA ALA A 36 9.15 3.06 21.26
C ALA A 36 10.52 2.56 20.75
N TYR A 37 10.90 2.95 19.54
CA TYR A 37 12.16 2.51 18.93
C TYR A 37 13.38 3.24 19.48
N TYR A 38 13.23 4.52 19.88
CA TYR A 38 14.33 5.38 20.30
C TYR A 38 14.33 5.74 21.79
N CYS A 39 13.32 5.32 22.57
CA CYS A 39 13.17 5.72 23.99
C CYS A 39 14.43 5.54 24.84
N ASP A 40 15.15 4.45 24.62
CA ASP A 40 16.36 4.09 25.39
C ASP A 40 17.66 4.47 24.66
N ARG A 41 17.57 5.23 23.57
CA ARG A 41 18.74 5.65 22.81
C ARG A 41 19.24 7.02 23.26
N GLU A 42 20.56 7.16 23.37
CA GLU A 42 21.20 8.42 23.66
C GLU A 42 21.16 9.35 22.44
N ILE A 43 20.88 10.62 22.68
CA ILE A 43 20.90 11.66 21.64
C ILE A 43 22.34 11.91 21.23
N GLY A 44 22.62 11.82 19.93
CA GLY A 44 23.97 11.98 19.36
C GLY A 44 24.35 13.42 19.07
N VAL A 45 23.64 14.41 19.63
CA VAL A 45 23.84 15.85 19.37
C VAL A 45 24.17 16.60 20.64
N GLU A 46 24.93 17.68 20.53
CA GLU A 46 25.51 18.40 21.67
C GLU A 46 24.48 19.14 22.54
N THR A 47 23.34 19.56 21.98
CA THR A 47 22.29 20.29 22.69
C THR A 47 20.91 19.86 22.26
N GLU A 48 19.93 19.96 23.18
CA GLU A 48 18.51 19.64 22.91
C GLU A 48 17.94 20.48 21.77
N GLU A 49 18.27 21.77 21.73
CA GLU A 49 17.80 22.68 20.68
C GLU A 49 18.30 22.27 19.29
N LEU A 50 19.59 21.90 19.21
CA LEU A 50 20.18 21.43 17.96
C LEU A 50 19.58 20.07 17.54
N PHE A 51 19.28 19.22 18.51
CA PHE A 51 18.60 17.96 18.26
C PHE A 51 17.19 18.22 17.68
N ALA A 52 16.40 19.09 18.30
CA ALA A 52 15.08 19.46 17.83
C ALA A 52 15.11 20.00 16.39
N ILE A 53 16.06 20.88 16.09
CA ILE A 53 16.24 21.44 14.73
C ILE A 53 16.57 20.34 13.73
N LYS A 54 17.54 19.48 14.05
CA LYS A 54 17.95 18.38 13.16
C LYS A 54 16.85 17.35 12.97
N LEU A 55 16.11 17.03 14.04
CA LEU A 55 14.98 16.12 14.00
C LEU A 55 13.87 16.64 13.08
N ASN A 56 13.49 17.92 13.24
CA ASN A 56 12.49 18.55 12.39
C ASN A 56 12.94 18.62 10.93
N LEU A 57 14.19 18.99 10.67
CA LEU A 57 14.73 19.03 9.31
C LEU A 57 14.72 17.65 8.68
N ARG A 58 15.16 16.63 9.40
CA ARG A 58 15.18 15.25 8.90
C ARG A 58 13.78 14.74 8.63
N ALA A 59 12.84 14.99 9.53
CA ALA A 59 11.43 14.63 9.35
C ALA A 59 10.84 15.28 8.10
N ALA A 60 11.06 16.57 7.90
CA ALA A 60 10.58 17.29 6.70
C ALA A 60 11.15 16.73 5.39
N MET A 61 12.35 16.17 5.40
CA MET A 61 12.96 15.57 4.21
C MET A 61 12.51 14.12 3.97
N VAL A 62 12.39 13.35 5.03
CA VAL A 62 12.19 11.89 4.97
C VAL A 62 10.72 11.51 4.92
N CYS A 63 9.89 12.08 5.80
CA CYS A 63 8.49 11.69 5.93
C CYS A 63 7.67 11.77 4.64
N PRO A 64 7.78 12.81 3.78
CA PRO A 64 7.04 12.86 2.54
C PRO A 64 7.38 11.74 1.55
N LEU A 65 8.64 11.29 1.53
CA LEU A 65 9.08 10.20 0.66
C LEU A 65 8.46 8.87 1.08
N TYR A 66 8.45 8.61 2.38
CA TYR A 66 7.89 7.38 2.92
C TYR A 66 6.36 7.38 2.91
N LYS A 67 5.72 8.54 3.11
CA LYS A 67 4.29 8.73 2.89
C LYS A 67 3.88 8.28 1.48
N ALA A 68 4.59 8.74 0.46
CA ALA A 68 4.30 8.36 -0.91
C ALA A 68 4.45 6.85 -1.15
N ARG A 69 5.45 6.20 -0.53
CA ARG A 69 5.63 4.74 -0.60
C ARG A 69 4.49 3.99 0.08
N ILE A 70 4.09 4.40 1.27
CA ILE A 70 2.97 3.78 2.01
C ILE A 70 1.68 3.94 1.23
N ALA A 71 1.38 5.14 0.72
CA ALA A 71 0.20 5.39 -0.09
C ALA A 71 0.13 4.52 -1.35
N ALA A 72 1.29 4.22 -1.96
CA ALA A 72 1.35 3.31 -3.10
C ALA A 72 0.94 1.88 -2.72
N TYR A 73 1.38 1.38 -1.57
CA TYR A 73 0.99 0.05 -1.08
C TYR A 73 -0.47 0.00 -0.64
N ASP A 74 -0.95 1.03 0.07
CA ASP A 74 -2.36 1.14 0.47
C ASP A 74 -3.28 1.22 -0.74
N GLY A 75 -2.86 1.92 -1.79
CA GLY A 75 -3.59 1.98 -3.05
C GLY A 75 -3.70 0.63 -3.76
N VAL A 76 -2.73 -0.25 -3.61
CA VAL A 76 -2.80 -1.63 -4.11
C VAL A 76 -3.67 -2.48 -3.19
N LEU A 77 -3.53 -2.33 -1.88
CA LEU A 77 -4.32 -3.06 -0.89
C LEU A 77 -5.82 -2.81 -1.06
N GLY A 78 -6.21 -1.54 -1.30
CA GLY A 78 -7.60 -1.18 -1.56
C GLY A 78 -8.18 -1.78 -2.85
N LYS A 79 -7.33 -2.28 -3.75
CA LYS A 79 -7.74 -2.97 -4.99
C LYS A 79 -7.75 -4.49 -4.85
N VAL A 80 -7.10 -5.03 -3.84
CA VAL A 80 -7.16 -6.45 -3.49
C VAL A 80 -8.57 -6.76 -3.00
N GLY A 81 -9.29 -7.61 -3.68
CA GLY A 81 -10.69 -7.91 -3.40
C GLY A 81 -11.71 -7.09 -4.21
N ALA A 82 -11.30 -5.97 -4.84
CA ALA A 82 -12.16 -5.23 -5.77
C ALA A 82 -11.90 -5.59 -7.25
N ALA A 83 -10.96 -6.47 -7.53
CA ALA A 83 -10.63 -6.90 -8.87
C ALA A 83 -11.61 -7.98 -9.38
N SER A 84 -12.85 -7.60 -9.61
CA SER A 84 -13.71 -8.35 -10.51
C SER A 84 -13.20 -8.13 -11.93
N LYS A 85 -12.46 -9.08 -12.48
CA LYS A 85 -12.13 -9.06 -13.90
C LYS A 85 -13.39 -9.41 -14.68
N VAL A 86 -14.12 -8.40 -15.10
CA VAL A 86 -15.18 -8.56 -16.10
C VAL A 86 -14.49 -8.85 -17.43
N ARG A 87 -14.35 -10.10 -17.78
CA ARG A 87 -13.99 -10.52 -19.13
C ARG A 87 -15.27 -10.53 -19.97
N THR A 88 -15.53 -9.44 -20.66
CA THR A 88 -16.56 -9.41 -21.68
C THR A 88 -15.98 -10.14 -22.90
N PHE A 89 -16.29 -11.38 -23.06
CA PHE A 89 -16.16 -12.03 -24.35
C PHE A 89 -17.30 -11.52 -25.21
N ASN A 90 -17.07 -10.54 -26.02
CA ASN A 90 -17.81 -10.41 -27.24
C ASN A 90 -17.42 -11.66 -28.05
N ALA A 91 -18.17 -12.72 -27.90
CA ALA A 91 -18.26 -13.73 -28.95
C ALA A 91 -18.72 -12.91 -30.15
N GLY A 92 -17.76 -12.41 -30.91
CA GLY A 92 -18.03 -11.73 -32.14
C GLY A 92 -19.01 -12.58 -32.82
N ALA A 93 -20.05 -11.97 -33.34
CA ALA A 93 -21.04 -12.68 -34.07
C ALA A 93 -20.34 -13.74 -34.90
N GLN A 94 -20.24 -14.95 -34.40
CA GLN A 94 -20.15 -16.03 -35.31
C GLN A 94 -21.46 -15.91 -36.07
N SER A 95 -21.38 -15.20 -37.18
CA SER A 95 -22.24 -15.54 -38.29
C SER A 95 -21.77 -16.92 -38.75
N GLY A 96 -21.63 -17.81 -37.82
CA GLY A 96 -21.68 -19.19 -38.03
C GLY A 96 -23.15 -19.40 -38.33
N ASP A 97 -23.41 -19.48 -39.58
CA ASP A 97 -24.53 -20.21 -40.09
C ASP A 97 -24.53 -21.57 -39.39
N VAL A 98 -25.00 -21.62 -38.19
CA VAL A 98 -25.45 -22.87 -37.61
C VAL A 98 -26.77 -23.12 -38.32
N THR A 99 -26.61 -23.53 -39.53
CA THR A 99 -27.67 -24.22 -40.23
C THR A 99 -27.81 -25.53 -39.48
N VAL A 100 -28.50 -25.48 -38.37
CA VAL A 100 -29.08 -26.69 -37.82
C VAL A 100 -30.12 -27.07 -38.85
N LEU A 101 -29.69 -27.85 -39.82
CA LEU A 101 -30.56 -28.55 -40.71
C LEU A 101 -31.30 -29.56 -39.85
N PRO A 102 -32.56 -29.35 -39.56
CA PRO A 102 -33.34 -30.42 -38.98
C PRO A 102 -33.36 -31.53 -40.02
N ILE A 103 -32.91 -32.70 -39.61
CA ILE A 103 -32.66 -33.89 -40.42
C ILE A 103 -33.86 -34.28 -41.29
N ASN A 104 -34.98 -33.61 -41.18
CA ASN A 104 -36.25 -33.93 -41.85
C ASN A 104 -36.97 -32.77 -42.54
N SER A 105 -36.36 -31.64 -42.77
CA SER A 105 -37.02 -30.58 -43.53
C SER A 105 -36.53 -30.56 -44.97
N VAL A 106 -37.37 -31.07 -45.83
CA VAL A 106 -37.17 -31.06 -47.30
C VAL A 106 -37.35 -29.66 -47.89
N SER A 107 -37.60 -28.68 -47.12
CA SER A 107 -37.68 -27.30 -47.54
C SER A 107 -36.71 -26.44 -46.75
N ALA A 108 -35.49 -26.44 -47.16
CA ALA A 108 -34.58 -25.37 -46.80
C ALA A 108 -35.04 -24.10 -47.49
N GLN A 109 -36.00 -23.40 -46.92
CA GLN A 109 -36.13 -22.01 -47.25
C GLN A 109 -34.98 -21.30 -46.61
N PRO A 110 -34.17 -20.57 -47.34
CA PRO A 110 -33.16 -19.70 -46.79
C PRO A 110 -33.82 -18.44 -46.22
N ASN A 111 -34.70 -18.61 -45.27
CA ASN A 111 -35.05 -17.54 -44.41
C ASN A 111 -33.97 -17.49 -43.35
N SER A 112 -32.83 -17.01 -43.77
CA SER A 112 -31.80 -16.53 -42.87
C SER A 112 -32.38 -15.36 -42.09
N LYS A 113 -33.18 -15.61 -41.08
CA LYS A 113 -33.29 -14.69 -39.99
C LYS A 113 -31.96 -14.76 -39.31
N THR A 114 -31.07 -13.90 -39.73
CA THR A 114 -29.85 -13.58 -39.00
C THR A 114 -30.32 -12.96 -37.68
N SER A 115 -30.71 -13.79 -36.75
CA SER A 115 -30.83 -13.32 -35.37
C SER A 115 -29.40 -13.11 -34.90
N THR A 116 -28.92 -11.91 -35.05
CA THR A 116 -27.72 -11.45 -34.38
C THR A 116 -28.05 -11.40 -32.89
N ALA A 117 -28.22 -12.55 -32.29
CA ALA A 117 -28.23 -12.65 -30.87
C ALA A 117 -26.77 -12.41 -30.43
N ALA A 118 -26.46 -11.18 -30.13
CA ALA A 118 -25.25 -10.87 -29.42
C ALA A 118 -25.34 -11.54 -28.05
N TYR A 119 -24.85 -12.73 -27.92
CA TYR A 119 -24.67 -13.37 -26.64
C TYR A 119 -23.50 -12.66 -25.96
N THR A 120 -23.83 -11.71 -25.12
CA THR A 120 -22.88 -11.15 -24.19
C THR A 120 -22.72 -12.15 -23.04
N ASN A 121 -21.81 -13.06 -23.18
CA ASN A 121 -21.44 -13.91 -22.05
C ASN A 121 -20.56 -13.09 -21.14
N THR A 122 -21.15 -12.51 -20.11
CA THR A 122 -20.41 -11.82 -19.07
C THR A 122 -19.96 -12.87 -18.07
N GLU A 123 -18.79 -13.43 -18.30
CA GLU A 123 -18.14 -14.25 -17.29
C GLU A 123 -17.54 -13.31 -16.26
N THR A 124 -18.22 -13.15 -15.15
CA THR A 124 -17.64 -12.48 -13.98
C THR A 124 -16.71 -13.49 -13.34
N ILE A 125 -15.42 -13.42 -13.70
CA ILE A 125 -14.41 -14.12 -12.94
C ILE A 125 -14.22 -13.25 -11.70
N GLU A 126 -14.87 -13.62 -10.61
CA GLU A 126 -14.53 -13.11 -9.28
C GLU A 126 -13.08 -13.48 -9.06
N GLY A 127 -12.22 -12.44 -9.14
CA GLY A 127 -10.78 -12.63 -9.03
C GLY A 127 -10.43 -13.05 -7.63
N GLU A 128 -9.43 -13.90 -7.54
CA GLU A 128 -8.76 -14.36 -6.35
C GLU A 128 -9.65 -15.15 -5.37
N THR A 129 -9.21 -16.35 -5.08
CA THR A 129 -9.79 -17.10 -3.98
C THR A 129 -9.61 -16.31 -2.69
N PRO A 130 -10.53 -16.42 -1.71
CA PRO A 130 -10.40 -15.71 -0.43
C PRO A 130 -9.03 -15.89 0.23
N ASP A 131 -8.41 -17.05 0.06
CA ASP A 131 -7.07 -17.34 0.59
C ASP A 131 -5.95 -16.56 -0.12
N GLU A 132 -6.06 -16.33 -1.42
CA GLU A 132 -5.09 -15.52 -2.16
C GLU A 132 -5.22 -14.05 -1.80
N ALA A 133 -6.44 -13.56 -1.64
CA ALA A 133 -6.71 -12.20 -1.21
C ALA A 133 -6.12 -11.94 0.19
N LEU A 134 -6.30 -12.88 1.13
CA LEU A 134 -5.74 -12.79 2.48
C LEU A 134 -4.20 -12.80 2.46
N ARG A 135 -3.59 -13.67 1.66
CA ARG A 135 -2.12 -13.73 1.53
C ARG A 135 -1.54 -12.45 0.94
N LEU A 136 -2.21 -11.86 -0.03
CA LEU A 136 -1.81 -10.58 -0.61
C LEU A 136 -1.97 -9.45 0.41
N GLU A 137 -3.06 -9.43 1.16
CA GLU A 137 -3.27 -8.45 2.23
C GLU A 137 -2.17 -8.54 3.28
N GLU A 138 -1.85 -9.73 3.78
CA GLU A 138 -0.76 -9.95 4.74
C GLU A 138 0.60 -9.50 4.16
N PHE A 139 0.86 -9.84 2.89
CA PHE A 139 2.09 -9.43 2.22
C PHE A 139 2.24 -7.91 2.14
N TYR A 140 1.18 -7.20 1.73
CA TYR A 140 1.23 -5.75 1.62
C TYR A 140 1.29 -5.06 2.99
N ARG A 141 0.57 -5.56 4.00
CA ARG A 141 0.68 -5.07 5.37
C ARG A 141 2.09 -5.21 5.92
N LYS A 142 2.75 -6.35 5.66
CA LYS A 142 4.14 -6.54 6.01
C LYS A 142 5.05 -5.54 5.30
N LYS A 143 4.81 -5.28 4.01
CA LYS A 143 5.57 -4.27 3.25
C LYS A 143 5.40 -2.87 3.79
N VAL A 144 4.20 -2.47 4.18
CA VAL A 144 3.96 -1.17 4.84
C VAL A 144 4.73 -1.09 6.16
N HIS A 145 4.72 -2.15 6.95
CA HIS A 145 5.50 -2.22 8.19
C HIS A 145 7.01 -2.10 7.93
N ASP A 146 7.53 -2.84 6.96
CA ASP A 146 8.95 -2.76 6.55
C ASP A 146 9.34 -1.33 6.13
N VAL A 147 8.45 -0.63 5.42
CA VAL A 147 8.67 0.77 4.98
C VAL A 147 8.69 1.72 6.18
N LYS A 148 7.82 1.52 7.18
CA LYS A 148 7.85 2.30 8.42
C LYS A 148 9.16 2.08 9.18
N LEU A 149 9.63 0.84 9.29
CA LEU A 149 10.93 0.53 9.91
C LEU A 149 12.10 1.17 9.16
N GLN A 150 12.10 1.15 7.83
CA GLN A 150 13.10 1.84 7.02
C GLN A 150 13.07 3.35 7.27
N CYS A 151 11.88 3.93 7.39
CA CYS A 151 11.73 5.34 7.74
C CYS A 151 12.36 5.65 9.11
N LEU A 152 12.14 4.81 10.11
CA LEU A 152 12.78 4.96 11.43
C LEU A 152 14.31 4.93 11.33
N GLN A 153 14.86 4.00 10.57
CA GLN A 153 16.32 3.86 10.40
C GLN A 153 16.98 5.11 9.79
N GLU A 154 16.25 5.91 9.03
CA GLU A 154 16.75 7.18 8.49
C GLU A 154 17.10 8.20 9.58
N PHE A 155 16.59 8.04 10.78
CA PHE A 155 16.86 8.92 11.92
C PHE A 155 18.00 8.43 12.81
N GLU A 156 18.56 7.24 12.56
CA GLU A 156 19.63 6.67 13.40
C GLU A 156 20.85 7.59 13.54
N ASN A 157 21.12 8.44 12.57
CA ASN A 157 22.24 9.38 12.61
C ASN A 157 22.09 10.49 13.67
N LEU A 158 20.89 10.67 14.20
CA LEU A 158 20.60 11.63 15.27
C LEU A 158 20.89 11.07 16.66
N PHE A 159 21.01 9.76 16.75
CA PHE A 159 21.25 9.02 17.98
C PHE A 159 22.66 8.44 18.01
N MET A 160 23.17 8.20 19.20
CA MET A 160 24.44 7.51 19.35
C MET A 160 24.29 6.05 18.90
N ARG A 161 25.27 5.59 18.15
CA ARG A 161 25.36 4.17 17.79
C ARG A 161 25.70 3.36 19.03
N VAL A 162 24.87 2.41 19.37
CA VAL A 162 25.22 1.37 20.33
C VAL A 162 26.13 0.40 19.59
N TYR A 163 27.39 0.33 20.05
CA TYR A 163 28.35 -0.67 19.57
C TYR A 163 28.29 -1.89 20.47
#